data_9a14c32059c9b0b98f47ddf2eb118cc2
#
_entry.id   9a14c32059c9b0b98f47ddf2eb118cc2
#
_cell.length_a   1.000
_cell.length_b   1.000
_cell.length_c   1.000
_cell.angle_alpha   90.00
_cell.angle_beta   90.00
_cell.angle_gamma   90.00
#
_symmetry.space_group_name_H-M   'P 1'
#
loop_
_entity.id
_entity.type
_entity.pdbx_description
1 polymer ?
#
loop_
_entity_poly.entity_id
_entity_poly.type
_entity_poly.pdbx_seq_one_letter_code
_entity_poly.pdbx_strand_id
1 'polypeptide(L)'
;MSITTSASNISHYKQVDCYTGVTEADPHQLVQMLLDGALGKIAVAIGLITRSETAQKGEIIGQAISIVGGLRSSLDMTNGGEIAANLDGLYVYIERRLLESNLNNDVAILDEVASLLREVKTAWESIPQESRSKPAVNAAAV
;
A
#
# COMPACT_ATOMS: atom_id res chain seq x y z
N MET A 1 -3.65 -0.55 -21.29
CA MET A 1 -3.63 -0.87 -20.99
C MET A 1 -3.96 -0.95 -20.65
N SER A 2 -3.97 -1.15 -20.35
CA SER A 2 -4.00 -1.54 -19.86
C SER A 2 -4.30 -2.04 -19.31
N ILE A 3 -4.77 -2.49 -18.80
CA ILE A 3 -4.80 -3.09 -18.12
C ILE A 3 -4.77 -3.42 -17.98
N THR A 4 -5.17 -3.06 -18.26
CA THR A 4 -4.46 -3.46 -18.02
C THR A 4 -3.80 -2.92 -17.61
N THR A 5 -4.54 -1.73 -17.48
CA THR A 5 -3.48 -1.24 -17.14
C THR A 5 -3.36 -1.22 -15.77
N SER A 6 -4.34 -1.12 -14.94
CA SER A 6 -4.11 -1.33 -13.65
C SER A 6 -3.76 -2.72 -13.46
N ALA A 7 -4.45 -3.58 -14.08
CA ALA A 7 -4.08 -4.95 -14.01
C ALA A 7 -2.71 -5.11 -14.58
N SER A 8 -2.39 -4.36 -15.59
CA SER A 8 -1.11 -4.53 -16.16
C SER A 8 -0.05 -3.87 -15.31
N ASN A 9 -0.39 -2.86 -14.54
CA ASN A 9 0.57 -2.32 -13.62
C ASN A 9 0.85 -3.26 -12.50
N ILE A 10 -0.14 -3.96 -12.00
CA ILE A 10 0.06 -4.94 -10.97
C ILE A 10 0.88 -6.08 -11.52
N SER A 11 0.61 -6.51 -12.74
CA SER A 11 1.35 -7.57 -13.33
C SER A 11 2.78 -7.19 -13.52
N HIS A 12 3.01 -5.98 -13.97
CA HIS A 12 4.35 -5.51 -14.18
C HIS A 12 5.10 -5.40 -12.87
N TYR A 13 4.42 -4.95 -11.83
CA TYR A 13 4.99 -4.85 -10.51
C TYR A 13 5.39 -6.24 -10.03
N LYS A 14 4.56 -7.22 -10.25
CA LYS A 14 4.86 -8.56 -9.86
C LYS A 14 6.02 -9.13 -10.64
N GLN A 15 6.15 -8.77 -11.88
CA GLN A 15 7.26 -9.25 -12.66
C GLN A 15 8.56 -8.72 -12.12
N VAL A 16 8.60 -7.45 -11.77
CA VAL A 16 9.79 -6.89 -11.18
C VAL A 16 10.10 -7.60 -9.88
N ASP A 17 9.07 -7.86 -9.10
CA ASP A 17 9.26 -8.52 -7.83
C ASP A 17 9.79 -9.93 -8.01
N CYS A 18 9.39 -10.61 -9.05
CA CYS A 18 9.91 -11.93 -9.32
C CYS A 18 11.40 -11.90 -9.48
N TYR A 19 11.91 -10.88 -10.15
CA TYR A 19 13.33 -10.81 -10.35
C TYR A 19 14.07 -10.38 -9.11
N THR A 20 13.38 -9.82 -8.15
CA THR A 20 14.03 -9.40 -6.92
C THR A 20 13.81 -10.39 -5.79
N GLY A 21 13.10 -11.47 -6.05
CA GLY A 21 12.86 -12.45 -4.99
C GLY A 21 11.60 -12.23 -4.20
N VAL A 22 10.80 -11.26 -4.59
CA VAL A 22 9.58 -11.00 -3.83
C VAL A 22 8.62 -12.16 -3.93
N THR A 23 8.67 -12.93 -5.01
CA THR A 23 7.76 -14.05 -5.14
C THR A 23 8.00 -15.08 -4.06
N GLU A 24 9.14 -15.03 -3.40
CA GLU A 24 9.40 -15.98 -2.35
C GLU A 24 9.06 -15.39 -1.00
N ALA A 25 8.60 -14.16 -0.96
CA ALA A 25 8.25 -13.55 0.31
C ALA A 25 6.96 -14.17 0.80
N ASP A 26 6.84 -14.36 2.08
CA ASP A 26 5.58 -14.83 2.62
C ASP A 26 4.58 -13.67 2.58
N PRO A 27 3.30 -13.94 2.79
CA PRO A 27 2.30 -12.88 2.73
C PRO A 27 2.55 -11.74 3.70
N HIS A 28 3.14 -12.04 4.86
CA HIS A 28 3.44 -11.00 5.83
C HIS A 28 4.49 -10.04 5.28
N GLN A 29 5.54 -10.58 4.67
CA GLN A 29 6.58 -9.76 4.09
C GLN A 29 6.06 -8.93 2.91
N LEU A 30 5.17 -9.51 2.13
CA LEU A 30 4.62 -8.79 1.00
C LEU A 30 3.85 -7.55 1.45
N VAL A 31 3.02 -7.70 2.49
CA VAL A 31 2.29 -6.56 3.03
C VAL A 31 3.26 -5.51 3.55
N GLN A 32 4.32 -5.96 4.22
CA GLN A 32 5.31 -5.03 4.74
C GLN A 32 5.97 -4.24 3.61
N MET A 33 6.28 -4.90 2.50
CA MET A 33 6.87 -4.22 1.37
C MET A 33 5.92 -3.22 0.76
N LEU A 34 4.62 -3.52 0.73
CA LEU A 34 3.64 -2.58 0.23
C LEU A 34 3.52 -1.37 1.14
N LEU A 35 3.53 -1.59 2.45
CA LEU A 35 3.48 -0.46 3.39
C LEU A 35 4.70 0.44 3.22
N ASP A 36 5.88 -0.16 3.11
CA ASP A 36 7.09 0.62 2.91
C ASP A 36 7.05 1.35 1.58
N GLY A 37 6.54 0.71 0.56
CA GLY A 37 6.45 1.33 -0.76
C GLY A 37 5.53 2.54 -0.75
N ALA A 38 4.37 2.42 -0.09
CA ALA A 38 3.45 3.55 0.00
C ALA A 38 4.07 4.70 0.76
N LEU A 39 4.73 4.40 1.89
CA LEU A 39 5.38 5.44 2.68
C LEU A 39 6.48 6.12 1.87
N GLY A 40 7.23 5.36 1.09
CA GLY A 40 8.27 5.93 0.25
C GLY A 40 7.71 6.89 -0.80
N LYS A 41 6.60 6.51 -1.44
CA LYS A 41 6.00 7.37 -2.44
C LYS A 41 5.46 8.66 -1.80
N ILE A 42 4.89 8.53 -0.62
CA ILE A 42 4.38 9.71 0.07
C ILE A 42 5.52 10.67 0.41
N ALA A 43 6.66 10.14 0.86
CA ALA A 43 7.81 10.98 1.16
C ALA A 43 8.29 11.71 -0.09
N VAL A 44 8.32 11.03 -1.24
CA VAL A 44 8.72 11.66 -2.47
C VAL A 44 7.72 12.75 -2.86
N ALA A 45 6.42 12.48 -2.70
CA ALA A 45 5.40 13.46 -3.05
C ALA A 45 5.52 14.72 -2.19
N ILE A 46 5.80 14.54 -0.91
CA ILE A 46 5.98 15.68 -0.01
C ILE A 46 7.14 16.54 -0.51
N GLY A 47 8.24 15.89 -0.90
CA GLY A 47 9.38 16.64 -1.42
C GLY A 47 9.06 17.39 -2.70
N LEU A 48 8.29 16.75 -3.59
CA LEU A 48 7.95 17.39 -4.85
C LEU A 48 7.06 18.62 -4.63
N ILE A 49 6.09 18.51 -3.73
CA ILE A 49 5.23 19.65 -3.44
C ILE A 49 6.03 20.76 -2.80
N THR A 50 6.90 20.40 -1.86
CA THR A 50 7.70 21.38 -1.15
C THR A 50 8.61 22.15 -2.09
N ARG A 51 9.12 21.49 -3.13
CA ARG A 51 9.98 22.16 -4.11
C ARG A 51 9.21 22.73 -5.27
N SER A 52 7.89 22.71 -5.21
CA SER A 52 7.03 23.23 -6.27
C SER A 52 7.20 22.47 -7.59
N GLU A 53 7.58 21.19 -7.51
CA GLU A 53 7.74 20.38 -8.71
C GLU A 53 6.48 19.55 -8.88
N THR A 54 5.37 20.21 -9.15
CA THR A 54 4.09 19.52 -9.10
C THR A 54 3.78 18.74 -10.37
N ALA A 55 4.59 18.87 -11.40
CA ALA A 55 4.34 18.11 -12.62
C ALA A 55 4.47 16.60 -12.38
N GLN A 56 5.40 16.19 -11.51
CA GLN A 56 5.62 14.79 -11.25
C GLN A 56 4.81 14.28 -10.08
N LYS A 57 4.26 15.18 -9.29
CA LYS A 57 3.60 14.82 -8.07
C LYS A 57 2.38 13.92 -8.32
N GLY A 58 1.62 14.20 -9.37
CA GLY A 58 0.42 13.42 -9.63
C GLY A 58 0.71 11.95 -9.91
N GLU A 59 1.78 11.69 -10.64
CA GLU A 59 2.16 10.32 -10.94
C GLU A 59 2.57 9.59 -9.66
N ILE A 60 3.34 10.27 -8.81
CA ILE A 60 3.83 9.64 -7.57
C ILE A 60 2.67 9.36 -6.62
N ILE A 61 1.76 10.31 -6.46
CA ILE A 61 0.61 10.08 -5.60
C ILE A 61 -0.28 8.98 -6.19
N GLY A 62 -0.41 8.94 -7.52
CA GLY A 62 -1.16 7.86 -8.15
C GLY A 62 -0.55 6.50 -7.85
N GLN A 63 0.77 6.42 -7.83
CA GLN A 63 1.44 5.17 -7.48
C GLN A 63 1.19 4.80 -6.02
N ALA A 64 1.19 5.78 -5.13
CA ALA A 64 0.86 5.51 -3.73
C ALA A 64 -0.55 4.96 -3.60
N ILE A 65 -1.50 5.55 -4.33
CA ILE A 65 -2.89 5.08 -4.29
C ILE A 65 -2.97 3.64 -4.79
N SER A 66 -2.23 3.31 -5.85
CA SER A 66 -2.22 1.95 -6.37
C SER A 66 -1.67 0.96 -5.35
N ILE A 67 -0.63 1.34 -4.63
CA ILE A 67 -0.04 0.48 -3.61
C ILE A 67 -1.05 0.25 -2.48
N VAL A 68 -1.76 1.30 -2.06
CA VAL A 68 -2.77 1.14 -1.03
C VAL A 68 -3.90 0.24 -1.54
N GLY A 69 -4.22 0.33 -2.84
CA GLY A 69 -5.17 -0.61 -3.44
C GLY A 69 -4.69 -2.04 -3.34
N GLY A 70 -3.39 -2.26 -3.50
CA GLY A 70 -2.81 -3.59 -3.29
C GLY A 70 -2.94 -4.06 -1.86
N LEU A 71 -2.75 -3.15 -0.90
CA LEU A 71 -2.96 -3.50 0.51
C LEU A 71 -4.41 -3.92 0.75
N ARG A 72 -5.36 -3.20 0.16
CA ARG A 72 -6.76 -3.59 0.30
C ARG A 72 -7.02 -4.95 -0.30
N SER A 73 -6.44 -5.21 -1.47
CA SER A 73 -6.65 -6.49 -2.13
C SER A 73 -6.08 -7.65 -1.35
N SER A 74 -5.11 -7.39 -0.49
CA SER A 74 -4.51 -8.45 0.30
C SER A 74 -5.32 -8.82 1.53
N LEU A 75 -6.38 -8.08 1.85
CA LEU A 75 -7.17 -8.37 3.03
C LEU A 75 -8.05 -9.58 2.78
N ASP A 76 -8.15 -10.45 3.79
CA ASP A 76 -9.02 -11.60 3.70
C ASP A 76 -10.34 -11.18 4.31
N MET A 77 -11.25 -10.69 3.47
CA MET A 77 -12.51 -10.18 3.97
C MET A 77 -13.44 -11.28 4.47
N THR A 78 -13.19 -12.51 4.04
CA THR A 78 -14.02 -13.62 4.47
C THR A 78 -13.66 -14.09 5.87
N ASN A 79 -12.37 -14.24 6.13
CA ASN A 79 -11.92 -14.78 7.39
C ASN A 79 -11.35 -13.75 8.35
N GLY A 80 -11.09 -12.55 7.87
CA GLY A 80 -10.47 -11.51 8.67
C GLY A 80 -11.40 -10.78 9.62
N GLY A 81 -12.69 -10.98 9.47
CA GLY A 81 -13.66 -10.45 10.41
C GLY A 81 -13.62 -8.93 10.49
N GLU A 82 -13.78 -8.45 11.70
CA GLU A 82 -13.87 -7.04 11.95
C GLU A 82 -12.56 -6.33 11.69
N ILE A 83 -11.45 -7.00 11.92
CA ILE A 83 -10.16 -6.37 11.71
C ILE A 83 -9.96 -6.08 10.22
N ALA A 84 -10.29 -7.03 9.35
CA ALA A 84 -10.16 -6.80 7.93
C ALA A 84 -11.11 -5.70 7.46
N ALA A 85 -12.33 -5.67 7.98
CA ALA A 85 -13.29 -4.64 7.61
C ALA A 85 -12.81 -3.26 8.04
N ASN A 86 -12.21 -3.18 9.23
CA ASN A 86 -11.70 -1.91 9.73
C ASN A 86 -10.50 -1.44 8.92
N LEU A 87 -9.61 -2.35 8.56
CA LEU A 87 -8.48 -1.98 7.74
C LEU A 87 -8.92 -1.56 6.34
N ASP A 88 -9.91 -2.25 5.78
CA ASP A 88 -10.42 -1.86 4.48
C ASP A 88 -10.95 -0.43 4.53
N GLY A 89 -11.71 -0.10 5.56
CA GLY A 89 -12.23 1.25 5.71
C GLY A 89 -11.13 2.28 5.85
N LEU A 90 -10.08 1.94 6.59
CA LEU A 90 -8.96 2.83 6.76
C LEU A 90 -8.24 3.05 5.42
N TYR A 91 -8.02 1.98 4.66
CA TYR A 91 -7.34 2.11 3.37
C TYR A 91 -8.18 2.92 2.38
N VAL A 92 -9.51 2.77 2.41
CA VAL A 92 -10.38 3.58 1.58
C VAL A 92 -10.24 5.06 1.96
N TYR A 93 -10.20 5.34 3.25
CA TYR A 93 -10.01 6.70 3.73
C TYR A 93 -8.67 7.25 3.24
N ILE A 94 -7.63 6.44 3.34
CA ILE A 94 -6.30 6.86 2.91
C ILE A 94 -6.29 7.16 1.41
N GLU A 95 -6.92 6.30 0.61
CA GLU A 95 -6.99 6.55 -0.84
C GLU A 95 -7.65 7.88 -1.14
N ARG A 96 -8.74 8.18 -0.42
CA ARG A 96 -9.43 9.43 -0.62
C ARG A 96 -8.57 10.62 -0.21
N ARG A 97 -7.88 10.50 0.91
CA ARG A 97 -7.04 11.60 1.38
C ARG A 97 -5.86 11.82 0.43
N LEU A 98 -5.31 10.74 -0.12
CA LEU A 98 -4.23 10.89 -1.09
C LEU A 98 -4.71 11.65 -2.32
N LEU A 99 -5.91 11.34 -2.80
CA LEU A 99 -6.46 12.05 -3.92
C LEU A 99 -6.67 13.52 -3.58
N GLU A 100 -7.15 13.79 -2.39
CA GLU A 100 -7.38 15.13 -1.94
C GLU A 100 -6.07 15.92 -1.83
N SER A 101 -5.02 15.28 -1.34
CA SER A 101 -3.72 15.94 -1.24
C SER A 101 -3.19 16.29 -2.62
N ASN A 102 -3.49 15.46 -3.60
CA ASN A 102 -3.05 15.73 -4.96
C ASN A 102 -3.80 16.92 -5.55
N LEU A 103 -5.09 17.00 -5.30
CA LEU A 103 -5.86 18.11 -5.84
C LEU A 103 -5.47 19.44 -5.22
N ASN A 104 -5.09 19.44 -3.96
CA ASN A 104 -4.84 20.67 -3.23
C ASN A 104 -3.37 20.93 -2.91
N ASN A 105 -2.47 20.07 -3.35
CA ASN A 105 -1.05 20.16 -3.04
C ASN A 105 -0.83 20.30 -1.53
N ASP A 106 -1.53 19.47 -0.76
CA ASP A 106 -1.60 19.63 0.68
C ASP A 106 -0.66 18.66 1.40
N VAL A 107 0.47 19.14 1.84
CA VAL A 107 1.46 18.33 2.54
C VAL A 107 0.93 17.85 3.89
N ALA A 108 0.08 18.63 4.53
CA ALA A 108 -0.46 18.21 5.83
C ALA A 108 -1.29 16.93 5.69
N ILE A 109 -2.02 16.79 4.58
CA ILE A 109 -2.77 15.57 4.34
C ILE A 109 -1.82 14.39 4.12
N LEU A 110 -0.73 14.62 3.39
CA LEU A 110 0.25 13.55 3.18
C LEU A 110 0.91 13.14 4.49
N ASP A 111 1.16 14.09 5.37
CA ASP A 111 1.71 13.78 6.69
C ASP A 111 0.72 12.95 7.51
N GLU A 112 -0.55 13.26 7.43
CA GLU A 112 -1.57 12.48 8.12
C GLU A 112 -1.59 11.05 7.61
N VAL A 113 -1.59 10.89 6.30
CA VAL A 113 -1.63 9.55 5.71
C VAL A 113 -0.38 8.76 6.08
N ALA A 114 0.78 9.40 6.04
CA ALA A 114 2.01 8.73 6.41
C ALA A 114 1.95 8.26 7.86
N SER A 115 1.39 9.09 8.73
CA SER A 115 1.27 8.72 10.15
C SER A 115 0.37 7.51 10.31
N LEU A 116 -0.75 7.48 9.60
CA LEU A 116 -1.66 6.34 9.68
C LEU A 116 -1.00 5.07 9.16
N LEU A 117 -0.30 5.17 8.05
CA LEU A 117 0.38 3.99 7.50
C LEU A 117 1.50 3.50 8.40
N ARG A 118 2.19 4.40 9.09
CA ARG A 118 3.21 3.98 10.04
C ARG A 118 2.61 3.24 11.22
N GLU A 119 1.42 3.65 11.67
CA GLU A 119 0.75 2.94 12.74
C GLU A 119 0.38 1.52 12.30
N VAL A 120 -0.11 1.39 11.06
CA VAL A 120 -0.41 0.07 10.53
C VAL A 120 0.87 -0.77 10.44
N LYS A 121 1.95 -0.15 9.97
CA LYS A 121 3.20 -0.87 9.82
C LYS A 121 3.72 -1.34 11.16
N THR A 122 3.66 -0.50 12.18
CA THR A 122 4.13 -0.88 13.51
C THR A 122 3.33 -2.06 14.04
N ALA A 123 2.02 -2.02 13.87
CA ALA A 123 1.19 -3.12 14.32
C ALA A 123 1.50 -4.38 13.52
N TRP A 124 1.73 -4.25 12.23
CA TRP A 124 2.01 -5.39 11.37
C TRP A 124 3.33 -6.05 11.76
N GLU A 125 4.33 -5.22 12.03
CA GLU A 125 5.64 -5.73 12.40
C GLU A 125 5.63 -6.45 13.74
N SER A 126 4.67 -6.14 14.60
CA SER A 126 4.63 -6.74 15.91
C SER A 126 3.98 -8.11 15.93
N ILE A 127 3.44 -8.59 14.81
CA ILE A 127 2.82 -9.90 14.78
C ILE A 127 3.88 -10.98 14.93
N PRO A 128 3.73 -11.89 15.90
CA PRO A 128 4.75 -12.92 16.13
C PRO A 128 4.92 -13.79 14.91
N GLN A 129 6.14 -14.24 14.68
CA GLN A 129 6.44 -15.01 13.51
C GLN A 129 5.60 -16.27 13.41
N GLU A 130 5.32 -16.91 14.52
CA GLU A 130 4.55 -18.13 14.49
C GLU A 130 3.09 -17.86 14.14
N SER A 131 2.63 -16.61 14.19
CA SER A 131 1.27 -16.30 13.84
C SER A 131 1.18 -15.79 12.40
N ARG A 132 2.28 -15.70 11.68
CA ARG A 132 2.24 -15.19 10.34
C ARG A 132 1.82 -16.29 9.41
N SER A 133 1.10 -15.84 8.50
CA SER A 133 0.55 -16.63 7.56
C SER A 133 1.06 -17.76 7.04
N LYS A 134 1.31 -18.69 7.63
CA LYS A 134 1.56 -19.80 7.05
C LYS A 134 0.38 -20.23 6.50
N PRO A 135 -0.49 -20.04 6.97
CA PRO A 135 -1.64 -20.57 6.46
C PRO A 135 -1.88 -19.89 5.28
N ALA A 136 -1.30 -19.09 5.25
CA ALA A 136 -1.53 -18.52 4.20
C ALA A 136 -1.60 -19.28 3.18
N VAL A 137 -1.10 -19.49 3.68
CA VAL A 137 -1.17 -19.83 2.93
C VAL A 137 -2.02 -20.55 2.77
N ASN A 138 -1.97 -21.06 3.48
CA ASN A 138 -2.85 -21.73 3.36
C ASN A 138 -3.73 -21.05 3.13
N ALA A 139 -3.55 -20.26 3.45
CA ALA A 139 -4.39 -19.57 3.26
C ALA A 139 -4.68 -19.54 2.12
N ALA A 140 -3.96 -19.71 1.82
CA ALA A 140 -4.27 -19.70 0.84
C ALA A 140 -5.19 -20.27 0.74
N ALA A 141 -5.04 -20.70 1.38
CA ALA A 141 -5.77 -21.05 1.33
C ALA A 141 -6.54 -20.65 1.40
N VAL A 142 -6.49 -20.54 1.41
CA VAL A 142 -7.20 -20.32 1.41
C VAL A 142 -7.76 -20.07 1.03
#